data_3714e83bc7e4d63c5c63c2cdb9ca6e19
#
_entry.id   3714e83bc7e4d63c5c63c2cdb9ca6e19
#
_cell.length_a   1.000
_cell.length_b   1.000
_cell.length_c   1.000
_cell.angle_alpha   90.00
_cell.angle_beta   90.00
_cell.angle_gamma   90.00
#
_symmetry.space_group_name_H-M   'P 1'
#
loop_
_entity.id
_entity.type
_entity.pdbx_description
1 polymer ?
#
loop_
_entity_poly.entity_id
_entity_poly.type
_entity_poly.pdbx_seq_one_letter_code
_entity_poly.pdbx_strand_id
1 'polypeptide(L)'
;MIYCCVRLTIGICLALTACGGERSPPPPPAGSPPAASPSAAAAPASSDPRAAIFVEKGCPQCHSISALGVKSPAELGPDLTFAYSDVQSRFNMKLEEFLKNPTGTMQVVLSSQIKLSPEELDSVIDILTELHEDAEDAAEPEKDD
;
A
#
# COMPACT_ATOMS: atom_id res chain seq x y z
N MET A 1 -15.95 33.63 -39.47
CA MET A 1 -17.21 33.49 -40.23
C MET A 1 -18.16 32.66 -39.41
N ILE A 2 -19.17 33.33 -39.00
CA ILE A 2 -20.61 33.06 -38.78
C ILE A 2 -20.87 32.36 -37.44
N TYR A 3 -21.16 33.09 -36.38
CA TYR A 3 -22.43 33.67 -35.89
C TYR A 3 -23.59 32.66 -35.94
N CYS A 4 -24.08 32.24 -34.77
CA CYS A 4 -25.48 32.33 -34.49
C CYS A 4 -25.78 32.33 -32.99
N CYS A 5 -26.20 33.49 -32.52
CA CYS A 5 -26.94 33.71 -31.30
C CYS A 5 -28.33 33.08 -31.42
N VAL A 6 -28.82 32.42 -30.38
CA VAL A 6 -30.25 32.41 -30.10
C VAL A 6 -30.45 32.61 -28.61
N ARG A 7 -31.14 33.73 -28.37
CA ARG A 7 -31.72 34.22 -27.11
C ARG A 7 -33.06 33.54 -26.83
N LEU A 8 -33.43 33.66 -25.55
CA LEU A 8 -34.81 33.81 -25.03
C LEU A 8 -35.46 32.49 -24.61
N THR A 9 -36.00 32.37 -23.41
CA THR A 9 -37.01 33.07 -22.66
C THR A 9 -37.08 32.57 -21.22
N ILE A 10 -36.96 33.40 -20.26
CA ILE A 10 -37.91 33.81 -19.24
C ILE A 10 -39.02 32.78 -18.91
N GLY A 11 -38.94 32.22 -17.70
CA GLY A 11 -40.00 31.50 -17.06
C GLY A 11 -39.87 31.62 -15.55
N ILE A 12 -40.48 32.63 -15.01
CA ILE A 12 -40.76 32.87 -13.60
C ILE A 12 -41.71 31.77 -13.12
N CYS A 13 -41.41 31.07 -12.07
CA CYS A 13 -42.37 30.46 -11.17
C CYS A 13 -41.92 30.58 -9.73
N LEU A 14 -42.78 31.30 -9.04
CA LEU A 14 -42.78 31.62 -7.63
C LEU A 14 -42.98 30.39 -6.76
N ALA A 15 -42.30 30.44 -5.61
CA ALA A 15 -42.73 30.04 -4.27
C ALA A 15 -43.30 28.65 -4.06
N LEU A 16 -42.61 27.94 -3.16
CA LEU A 16 -43.28 27.31 -2.03
C LEU A 16 -42.26 27.05 -0.91
N THR A 17 -42.38 27.87 0.11
CA THR A 17 -41.92 27.64 1.48
C THR A 17 -42.32 26.26 1.95
N ALA A 18 -41.39 25.45 2.34
CA ALA A 18 -41.61 24.32 3.22
C ALA A 18 -40.57 24.33 4.31
N CYS A 19 -41.02 24.71 5.50
CA CYS A 19 -40.37 24.44 6.77
C CYS A 19 -40.01 22.97 6.83
N GLY A 20 -38.78 22.66 7.08
CA GLY A 20 -38.33 21.28 7.28
C GLY A 20 -37.15 21.24 8.19
N GLY A 21 -37.41 21.18 9.50
CA GLY A 21 -36.66 20.52 10.54
C GLY A 21 -35.17 20.32 10.27
N GLU A 22 -34.41 21.21 10.84
CA GLU A 22 -33.04 20.99 11.23
C GLU A 22 -32.97 19.73 12.10
N ARG A 23 -32.76 18.57 11.49
CA ARG A 23 -32.38 17.40 12.25
C ARG A 23 -30.94 17.58 12.64
N SER A 24 -30.76 18.05 13.87
CA SER A 24 -29.46 17.92 14.54
C SER A 24 -29.02 16.46 14.41
N PRO A 25 -27.79 16.20 14.00
CA PRO A 25 -27.26 14.84 14.01
C PRO A 25 -27.34 14.32 15.46
N PRO A 26 -27.71 13.04 15.67
CA PRO A 26 -27.73 12.44 17.00
C PRO A 26 -26.34 12.59 17.60
N PRO A 27 -26.23 12.88 18.92
CA PRO A 27 -24.95 12.88 19.58
C PRO A 27 -24.28 11.53 19.39
N PRO A 28 -22.96 11.48 19.18
CA PRO A 28 -22.24 10.22 19.08
C PRO A 28 -22.48 9.43 20.38
N PRO A 29 -22.66 8.10 20.29
CA PRO A 29 -22.86 7.27 21.46
C PRO A 29 -21.65 7.46 22.38
N ALA A 30 -21.92 7.95 23.59
CA ALA A 30 -20.94 8.04 24.64
C ALA A 30 -20.51 6.60 25.01
N GLY A 31 -19.20 6.34 24.87
CA GLY A 31 -18.60 5.11 25.40
C GLY A 31 -18.25 4.05 24.37
N SER A 32 -17.57 4.40 23.28
CA SER A 32 -16.64 3.44 22.71
C SER A 32 -15.46 3.35 23.66
N PRO A 33 -15.14 2.16 24.20
CA PRO A 33 -13.86 1.99 24.89
C PRO A 33 -12.76 2.40 23.90
N PRO A 34 -11.64 2.97 24.40
CA PRO A 34 -10.52 3.28 23.52
C PRO A 34 -10.24 2.03 22.72
N ALA A 35 -10.22 2.19 21.39
CA ALA A 35 -9.86 1.13 20.49
C ALA A 35 -8.58 0.53 21.05
N ALA A 36 -8.68 -0.72 21.52
CA ALA A 36 -7.51 -1.46 21.94
C ALA A 36 -6.53 -1.32 20.78
N SER A 37 -5.40 -0.70 21.03
CA SER A 37 -4.25 -0.76 20.13
C SER A 37 -4.18 -2.20 19.65
N PRO A 38 -4.07 -2.48 18.36
CA PRO A 38 -3.95 -3.85 17.89
C PRO A 38 -2.83 -4.46 18.72
N SER A 39 -3.23 -5.39 19.58
CA SER A 39 -2.32 -6.21 20.37
C SER A 39 -1.23 -6.63 19.40
N ALA A 40 0.01 -6.34 19.73
CA ALA A 40 1.16 -6.74 18.97
C ALA A 40 0.96 -8.23 18.60
N ALA A 41 0.40 -8.47 17.43
CA ALA A 41 0.40 -9.79 16.85
C ALA A 41 1.87 -10.19 16.87
N ALA A 42 2.17 -11.32 17.50
CA ALA A 42 3.52 -11.79 17.68
C ALA A 42 4.26 -11.58 16.37
N ALA A 43 5.32 -10.76 16.40
CA ALA A 43 6.11 -10.47 15.22
C ALA A 43 6.48 -11.81 14.58
N PRO A 44 6.29 -12.00 13.29
CA PRO A 44 6.62 -13.23 12.62
C PRO A 44 8.09 -13.54 12.92
N ALA A 45 8.33 -14.63 13.61
CA ALA A 45 9.65 -15.02 14.08
C ALA A 45 10.43 -15.58 12.88
N SER A 46 11.13 -14.70 12.17
CA SER A 46 12.17 -15.13 11.23
C SER A 46 13.50 -15.21 11.93
N SER A 47 14.29 -16.23 11.65
CA SER A 47 15.68 -16.35 12.10
C SER A 47 16.67 -15.66 11.14
N ASP A 48 16.21 -15.21 9.97
CA ASP A 48 17.04 -14.51 8.99
C ASP A 48 17.20 -13.04 9.41
N PRO A 49 18.42 -12.54 9.60
CA PRO A 49 18.65 -11.16 10.01
C PRO A 49 18.14 -10.13 8.99
N ARG A 50 18.06 -10.48 7.71
CA ARG A 50 17.50 -9.61 6.66
C ARG A 50 16.02 -9.30 6.89
N ALA A 51 15.30 -10.17 7.62
CA ALA A 51 13.89 -9.94 7.93
C ALA A 51 13.66 -8.77 8.90
N ALA A 52 14.66 -8.41 9.70
CA ALA A 52 14.52 -7.47 10.81
C ALA A 52 13.95 -6.11 10.37
N ILE A 53 14.47 -5.52 9.30
CA ILE A 53 14.00 -4.23 8.79
C ILE A 53 12.55 -4.26 8.35
N PHE A 54 12.10 -5.33 7.70
CA PHE A 54 10.72 -5.48 7.26
C PHE A 54 9.75 -5.59 8.43
N VAL A 55 10.15 -6.37 9.46
CA VAL A 55 9.36 -6.54 10.67
C VAL A 55 9.26 -5.23 11.44
N GLU A 56 10.36 -4.52 11.62
CA GLU A 56 10.41 -3.21 12.29
C GLU A 56 9.53 -2.17 11.59
N LYS A 57 9.55 -2.14 10.26
CA LYS A 57 8.75 -1.21 9.46
C LYS A 57 7.31 -1.65 9.26
N GLY A 58 6.95 -2.86 9.70
CA GLY A 58 5.58 -3.35 9.64
C GLY A 58 5.15 -3.84 8.25
N CYS A 59 6.06 -4.11 7.34
CA CYS A 59 5.76 -4.69 6.02
C CYS A 59 4.96 -6.00 6.11
N PRO A 60 5.22 -6.88 7.10
CA PRO A 60 4.49 -8.14 7.25
C PRO A 60 3.02 -7.98 7.62
N GLN A 61 2.55 -6.77 7.95
CA GLN A 61 1.11 -6.55 8.15
C GLN A 61 0.31 -6.84 6.88
N CYS A 62 0.92 -6.65 5.70
CA CYS A 62 0.27 -6.84 4.42
C CYS A 62 0.96 -7.85 3.51
N HIS A 63 2.27 -8.01 3.63
CA HIS A 63 3.11 -8.80 2.73
C HIS A 63 3.77 -9.98 3.43
N SER A 64 3.74 -11.15 2.84
CA SER A 64 4.66 -12.23 3.19
C SER A 64 6.04 -12.00 2.56
N ILE A 65 7.07 -12.61 3.13
CA ILE A 65 8.42 -12.68 2.57
C ILE A 65 8.87 -14.13 2.74
N SER A 66 8.42 -14.98 1.83
CA SER A 66 8.54 -16.44 1.97
C SER A 66 9.99 -16.90 2.06
N ALA A 67 10.89 -16.29 1.30
CA ALA A 67 12.32 -16.60 1.34
C ALA A 67 12.95 -16.33 2.71
N LEU A 68 12.43 -15.37 3.47
CA LEU A 68 12.87 -15.06 4.82
C LEU A 68 12.04 -15.75 5.92
N GLY A 69 11.10 -16.62 5.55
CA GLY A 69 10.21 -17.30 6.50
C GLY A 69 9.21 -16.39 7.20
N VAL A 70 8.99 -15.20 6.68
CA VAL A 70 8.06 -14.21 7.24
C VAL A 70 6.68 -14.37 6.60
N LYS A 71 5.65 -14.60 7.41
CA LYS A 71 4.25 -14.70 6.95
C LYS A 71 3.44 -13.48 7.35
N SER A 72 2.65 -12.97 6.40
CA SER A 72 1.63 -11.97 6.68
C SER A 72 0.39 -12.62 7.29
N PRO A 73 -0.19 -12.05 8.35
CA PRO A 73 -1.48 -12.51 8.87
C PRO A 73 -2.66 -12.12 7.97
N ALA A 74 -2.50 -11.10 7.13
CA ALA A 74 -3.57 -10.55 6.31
C ALA A 74 -3.46 -10.88 4.81
N GLU A 75 -2.26 -11.17 4.32
CA GLU A 75 -1.99 -11.49 2.91
C GLU A 75 -2.65 -10.53 1.91
N LEU A 76 -2.63 -9.22 2.22
CA LEU A 76 -3.26 -8.19 1.41
C LEU A 76 -2.42 -7.77 0.20
N GLY A 77 -1.12 -7.96 0.28
CA GLY A 77 -0.16 -7.64 -0.77
C GLY A 77 0.55 -8.89 -1.32
N PRO A 78 1.23 -8.76 -2.46
CA PRO A 78 2.03 -9.85 -3.00
C PRO A 78 3.20 -10.21 -2.07
N ASP A 79 3.72 -11.41 -2.22
CA ASP A 79 4.91 -11.85 -1.50
C ASP A 79 6.13 -11.05 -1.95
N LEU A 80 6.83 -10.44 -1.01
CA LEU A 80 7.98 -9.58 -1.30
C LEU A 80 9.20 -10.35 -1.80
N THR A 81 9.25 -11.66 -1.62
CA THR A 81 10.28 -12.50 -2.26
C THR A 81 10.35 -12.28 -3.77
N PHE A 82 9.21 -12.00 -4.39
CA PHE A 82 9.10 -11.78 -5.82
C PHE A 82 8.95 -10.31 -6.22
N ALA A 83 9.18 -9.39 -5.29
CA ALA A 83 8.92 -7.96 -5.51
C ALA A 83 9.68 -7.39 -6.71
N TYR A 84 10.92 -7.84 -6.94
CA TYR A 84 11.73 -7.38 -8.07
C TYR A 84 11.07 -7.70 -9.42
N SER A 85 10.73 -8.97 -9.66
CA SER A 85 10.08 -9.41 -10.90
C SER A 85 8.63 -8.91 -11.02
N ASP A 86 7.91 -8.84 -9.90
CA ASP A 86 6.54 -8.33 -9.85
C ASP A 86 6.46 -6.86 -10.26
N VAL A 87 7.35 -6.01 -9.75
CA VAL A 87 7.39 -4.59 -10.11
C VAL A 87 7.72 -4.42 -11.59
N GLN A 88 8.71 -5.16 -12.08
CA GLN A 88 9.09 -5.09 -13.49
C GLN A 88 7.96 -5.54 -14.41
N SER A 89 7.30 -6.65 -14.10
CA SER A 89 6.24 -7.21 -14.94
C SER A 89 4.94 -6.40 -14.91
N ARG A 90 4.57 -5.85 -13.76
CA ARG A 90 3.29 -5.14 -13.58
C ARG A 90 3.36 -3.66 -13.91
N PHE A 91 4.50 -3.01 -13.63
CA PHE A 91 4.65 -1.57 -13.76
C PHE A 91 5.67 -1.16 -14.83
N ASN A 92 6.41 -2.13 -15.42
CA ASN A 92 7.46 -1.90 -16.39
C ASN A 92 8.51 -0.88 -15.91
N MET A 93 8.87 -0.97 -14.64
CA MET A 93 9.86 -0.11 -13.99
C MET A 93 10.78 -0.93 -13.08
N LYS A 94 11.89 -0.35 -12.69
CA LYS A 94 12.81 -0.98 -11.74
C LYS A 94 12.25 -0.92 -10.32
N LEU A 95 12.59 -1.91 -9.49
CA LEU A 95 12.20 -1.95 -8.08
C LEU A 95 12.61 -0.67 -7.33
N GLU A 96 13.85 -0.21 -7.52
CA GLU A 96 14.36 1.04 -6.94
C GLU A 96 13.50 2.25 -7.31
N GLU A 97 13.15 2.38 -8.59
CA GLU A 97 12.32 3.48 -9.09
C GLU A 97 10.92 3.44 -8.47
N PHE A 98 10.34 2.24 -8.39
CA PHE A 98 9.03 2.04 -7.78
C PHE A 98 9.03 2.39 -6.28
N LEU A 99 10.03 1.95 -5.52
CA LEU A 99 10.09 2.22 -4.09
C LEU A 99 10.39 3.68 -3.76
N LYS A 100 11.14 4.37 -4.62
CA LYS A 100 11.38 5.83 -4.50
C LYS A 100 10.16 6.66 -4.94
N ASN A 101 9.39 6.17 -5.90
CA ASN A 101 8.20 6.84 -6.44
C ASN A 101 7.03 5.85 -6.54
N PRO A 102 6.52 5.34 -5.42
CA PRO A 102 5.48 4.31 -5.43
C PRO A 102 4.18 4.82 -6.02
N THR A 103 3.41 3.89 -6.57
CA THR A 103 2.07 4.16 -7.13
C THR A 103 1.00 3.32 -6.43
N GLY A 104 -0.26 3.69 -6.63
CA GLY A 104 -1.40 2.96 -6.07
C GLY A 104 -1.40 2.92 -4.54
N THR A 105 -1.73 1.78 -3.98
CA THR A 105 -1.81 1.59 -2.52
C THR A 105 -0.47 1.83 -1.83
N MET A 106 0.64 1.41 -2.45
CA MET A 106 1.98 1.59 -1.86
C MET A 106 2.39 3.05 -1.77
N GLN A 107 1.88 3.93 -2.63
CA GLN A 107 2.09 5.37 -2.51
C GLN A 107 1.50 5.90 -1.19
N VAL A 108 0.29 5.49 -0.85
CA VAL A 108 -0.36 5.89 0.40
C VAL A 108 0.39 5.32 1.60
N VAL A 109 0.73 4.05 1.57
CA VAL A 109 1.42 3.37 2.68
C VAL A 109 2.78 3.99 2.96
N LEU A 110 3.64 4.14 1.95
CA LEU A 110 5.00 4.68 2.13
C LEU A 110 5.03 6.19 2.37
N SER A 111 3.98 6.93 1.98
CA SER A 111 3.92 8.37 2.26
C SER A 111 3.36 8.70 3.64
N SER A 112 2.44 7.88 4.18
CA SER A 112 1.68 8.23 5.38
C SER A 112 1.83 7.25 6.55
N GLN A 113 2.04 5.97 6.30
CA GLN A 113 2.04 4.95 7.36
C GLN A 113 3.45 4.45 7.70
N ILE A 114 4.25 4.14 6.68
CA ILE A 114 5.61 3.65 6.85
C ILE A 114 6.60 4.73 6.45
N LYS A 115 7.48 5.10 7.40
CA LYS A 115 8.55 6.05 7.12
C LYS A 115 9.87 5.30 7.04
N LEU A 116 10.47 5.36 5.86
CA LEU A 116 11.81 4.85 5.62
C LEU A 116 12.76 6.03 5.49
N SER A 117 13.91 5.98 6.17
CA SER A 117 15.01 6.86 5.85
C SER A 117 15.62 6.45 4.50
N PRO A 118 16.42 7.32 3.86
CA PRO A 118 17.09 6.94 2.62
C PRO A 118 17.93 5.66 2.76
N GLU A 119 18.63 5.50 3.87
CA GLU A 119 19.48 4.34 4.14
C GLU A 119 18.65 3.06 4.35
N GLU A 120 17.50 3.18 5.03
CA GLU A 120 16.57 2.08 5.20
C GLU A 120 15.92 1.67 3.89
N LEU A 121 15.60 2.65 3.05
CA LEU A 121 15.06 2.39 1.72
C LEU A 121 16.06 1.66 0.84
N ASP A 122 17.32 2.11 0.83
CA ASP A 122 18.39 1.44 0.09
C ASP A 122 18.60 0.02 0.61
N SER A 123 18.61 -0.19 1.95
CA SER A 123 18.70 -1.54 2.53
C SER A 123 17.53 -2.46 2.13
N VAL A 124 16.32 -1.93 2.06
CA VAL A 124 15.16 -2.70 1.58
C VAL A 124 15.32 -3.09 0.11
N ILE A 125 15.81 -2.17 -0.73
CA ILE A 125 16.05 -2.41 -2.16
C ILE A 125 17.11 -3.50 -2.34
N ASP A 126 18.22 -3.40 -1.62
CA ASP A 126 19.33 -4.35 -1.69
C ASP A 126 18.85 -5.75 -1.30
N ILE A 127 18.17 -5.90 -0.16
CA ILE A 127 17.66 -7.20 0.29
C ILE A 127 16.68 -7.80 -0.72
N LEU A 128 15.74 -7.02 -1.26
CA LEU A 128 14.78 -7.53 -2.23
C LEU A 128 15.44 -7.91 -3.57
N THR A 129 16.54 -7.27 -3.91
CA THR A 129 17.35 -7.62 -5.09
C THR A 129 18.10 -8.93 -4.85
N GLU A 130 18.74 -9.06 -3.68
CA GLU A 130 19.40 -10.32 -3.28
C GLU A 130 18.44 -11.51 -3.26
N LEU A 131 17.21 -11.32 -2.74
CA LEU A 131 16.20 -12.37 -2.74
C LEU A 131 15.79 -12.82 -4.15
N HIS A 132 15.80 -11.90 -5.10
CA HIS A 132 15.55 -12.23 -6.49
C HIS A 132 16.70 -13.03 -7.08
N GLU A 133 17.94 -12.63 -6.85
CA GLU A 133 19.14 -13.33 -7.31
C GLU A 133 19.22 -14.75 -6.69
N ASP A 134 18.98 -14.88 -5.37
CA ASP A 134 18.91 -16.17 -4.68
C ASP A 134 17.86 -17.11 -5.30
N ALA A 135 16.71 -16.55 -5.73
CA ALA A 135 15.64 -17.32 -6.35
C ALA A 135 15.97 -17.74 -7.79
N GLU A 136 16.67 -16.92 -8.55
CA GLU A 136 17.12 -17.26 -9.91
C GLU A 136 18.20 -18.34 -9.86
N ASP A 137 19.18 -18.23 -8.97
CA ASP A 137 20.24 -19.22 -8.77
C ASP A 137 19.67 -20.59 -8.38
N ALA A 138 18.63 -20.60 -7.52
CA ALA A 138 17.93 -21.83 -7.14
C ALA A 138 17.08 -22.44 -8.26
N ALA A 139 16.73 -21.66 -9.27
CA ALA A 139 15.91 -22.11 -10.40
C ALA A 139 16.76 -22.66 -11.57
N GLU A 140 18.06 -22.40 -11.60
CA GLU A 140 18.96 -22.98 -12.59
C GLU A 140 19.27 -24.44 -12.17
N PRO A 141 18.72 -25.46 -12.88
CA PRO A 141 19.14 -26.85 -12.63
C PRO A 141 20.61 -26.98 -13.00
N GLU A 142 21.41 -27.55 -12.07
CA GLU A 142 22.78 -27.95 -12.37
C GLU A 142 22.78 -28.69 -13.74
N LYS A 143 23.41 -28.07 -14.72
CA LYS A 143 23.78 -28.76 -15.95
C LYS A 143 24.83 -29.76 -15.56
N ASP A 144 24.39 -30.96 -15.18
CA ASP A 144 25.26 -32.14 -15.17
C ASP A 144 25.77 -32.36 -16.60
N ASP A 145 27.11 -32.22 -16.71
CA ASP A 145 27.90 -32.55 -17.89
C ASP A 145 28.05 -34.06 -18.05
#